data_747b1ffe83b786637335ca577735988f
#
_entry.id   747b1ffe83b786637335ca577735988f
#
_cell.length_a   1.000
_cell.length_b   1.000
_cell.length_c   1.000
_cell.angle_alpha   90.00
_cell.angle_beta   90.00
_cell.angle_gamma   90.00
#
_symmetry.space_group_name_H-M   'P 1'
#
loop_
_entity.id
_entity.type
_entity.pdbx_description
1 polymer ?
#
loop_
_entity_poly.entity_id
_entity_poly.type
_entity_poly.pdbx_seq_one_letter_code
_entity_poly.pdbx_strand_id
1 'polypeptide(L)'
;MLGYEFNDGEYRYHSSDGTGLVPGFAQLDITSTPEAVGGNKFEWAVQSFFANLNADYANKYLLQLSLRTDGASNFGSDAAYGTFFSVSGGWVATAEKWFKVPCIDYLKVRASFGSVGSRPNSLYPQYGLYSLRASYNEVPGAVIAQLANKKLTWEKSYTTGVGIDLNMF
;
A
#
# COMPACT_ATOMS: atom_id res chain seq x y z
N MET A 1 10.04 -3.83 19.99
CA MET A 1 9.27 -2.60 19.77
C MET A 1 7.85 -3.00 19.40
N LEU A 2 6.85 -2.35 20.01
CA LEU A 2 5.44 -2.48 19.63
C LEU A 2 4.97 -1.11 19.16
N GLY A 3 4.09 -1.05 18.18
CA GLY A 3 3.56 0.20 17.68
C GLY A 3 2.15 0.08 17.12
N TYR A 4 1.49 1.22 17.09
CA TYR A 4 0.21 1.46 16.47
C TYR A 4 0.32 2.66 15.55
N GLU A 5 -0.30 2.59 14.40
CA GLU A 5 -0.34 3.66 13.41
C GLU A 5 -1.76 3.81 12.91
N PHE A 6 -2.23 5.04 12.78
CA PHE A 6 -3.50 5.37 12.15
C PHE A 6 -3.27 6.49 11.14
N ASN A 7 -3.70 6.26 9.92
CA ASN A 7 -3.64 7.21 8.83
C ASN A 7 -5.02 7.33 8.21
N ASP A 8 -5.48 8.55 8.05
CA ASP A 8 -6.69 8.87 7.30
C ASP A 8 -6.43 9.99 6.30
N GLY A 9 -7.25 10.06 5.29
CA GLY A 9 -7.15 11.10 4.29
C GLY A 9 -8.48 11.38 3.62
N GLU A 10 -8.68 12.62 3.27
CA GLU A 10 -9.80 13.12 2.51
C GLU A 10 -9.29 13.83 1.25
N TYR A 11 -9.86 13.48 0.12
CA TYR A 11 -9.61 14.16 -1.14
C TYR A 11 -10.91 14.70 -1.69
N ARG A 12 -10.96 16.01 -1.98
CA ARG A 12 -12.08 16.68 -2.64
C ARG A 12 -11.60 17.23 -3.97
N TYR A 13 -12.35 16.92 -5.01
CA TYR A 13 -12.13 17.43 -6.35
C TYR A 13 -13.36 18.22 -6.78
N HIS A 14 -13.14 19.40 -7.33
CA HIS A 14 -14.16 20.23 -7.95
C HIS A 14 -13.70 20.59 -9.35
N SER A 15 -14.61 20.52 -10.31
CA SER A 15 -14.40 20.99 -11.67
C SER A 15 -15.54 21.90 -12.09
N SER A 16 -15.21 22.85 -12.93
CA SER A 16 -16.17 23.68 -13.61
C SER A 16 -15.69 23.94 -15.04
N ASP A 17 -16.61 23.91 -15.96
CA ASP A 17 -16.35 24.12 -17.38
C ASP A 17 -17.23 25.26 -17.87
N GLY A 18 -16.71 26.08 -18.78
CA GLY A 18 -17.46 27.16 -19.40
C GLY A 18 -16.85 27.60 -20.70
N THR A 19 -17.66 28.22 -21.55
CA THR A 19 -17.26 28.73 -22.86
C THR A 19 -17.42 30.25 -22.96
N GLY A 20 -16.85 30.86 -24.00
CA GLY A 20 -16.92 32.29 -24.23
C GLY A 20 -16.05 33.13 -23.32
N LEU A 21 -14.78 32.70 -23.13
CA LEU A 21 -13.76 33.49 -22.43
C LEU A 21 -13.44 34.79 -23.17
N VAL A 22 -13.29 35.87 -22.43
CA VAL A 22 -12.79 37.13 -22.98
C VAL A 22 -11.29 36.95 -23.34
N PRO A 23 -10.85 37.34 -24.56
CA PRO A 23 -9.46 37.23 -24.96
C PRO A 23 -8.51 37.90 -23.93
N GLY A 24 -7.48 37.18 -23.52
CA GLY A 24 -6.49 37.65 -22.55
C GLY A 24 -6.77 37.34 -21.09
N PHE A 25 -7.93 36.75 -20.77
CA PHE A 25 -8.28 36.31 -19.42
C PHE A 25 -8.48 34.81 -19.37
N ALA A 26 -7.97 34.16 -18.33
CA ALA A 26 -8.03 32.70 -18.11
C ALA A 26 -8.78 32.35 -16.81
N GLN A 27 -9.88 33.04 -16.54
CA GLN A 27 -10.70 32.85 -15.32
C GLN A 27 -12.06 32.30 -15.69
N LEU A 28 -12.52 31.26 -14.97
CA LEU A 28 -13.79 30.58 -15.26
C LEU A 28 -15.04 31.38 -14.84
N ASP A 29 -14.89 32.30 -13.88
CA ASP A 29 -15.99 33.15 -13.38
C ASP A 29 -16.46 34.22 -14.39
N ILE A 30 -15.63 34.50 -15.41
CA ILE A 30 -15.95 35.46 -16.47
C ILE A 30 -16.38 34.81 -17.80
N THR A 31 -16.62 33.50 -17.81
CA THR A 31 -17.17 32.81 -18.99
C THR A 31 -18.57 33.28 -19.27
N SER A 32 -18.87 33.54 -20.57
CA SER A 32 -20.23 33.98 -20.97
C SER A 32 -21.29 32.88 -20.80
N THR A 33 -20.86 31.61 -20.85
CA THR A 33 -21.73 30.44 -20.73
C THR A 33 -21.10 29.40 -19.83
N PRO A 34 -21.55 29.28 -18.56
CA PRO A 34 -21.19 28.13 -17.72
C PRO A 34 -21.81 26.85 -18.28
N GLU A 35 -21.03 25.77 -18.45
CA GLU A 35 -21.51 24.52 -19.05
C GLU A 35 -21.69 23.40 -18.04
N ALA A 36 -20.72 23.18 -17.16
CA ALA A 36 -20.77 22.10 -16.20
C ALA A 36 -20.09 22.43 -14.87
N VAL A 37 -20.63 21.87 -13.80
CA VAL A 37 -20.00 21.83 -12.49
C VAL A 37 -19.98 20.39 -12.01
N GLY A 38 -18.84 19.93 -11.55
CA GLY A 38 -18.65 18.58 -11.04
C GLY A 38 -17.84 18.57 -9.74
N GLY A 39 -17.95 17.49 -8.99
CA GLY A 39 -17.14 17.31 -7.81
C GLY A 39 -17.25 15.91 -7.26
N ASN A 40 -16.17 15.45 -6.63
CA ASN A 40 -16.11 14.20 -5.93
C ASN A 40 -15.40 14.37 -4.58
N LYS A 41 -15.82 13.57 -3.61
CA LYS A 41 -15.19 13.45 -2.31
C LYS A 41 -14.77 11.99 -2.09
N PHE A 42 -13.53 11.79 -1.73
CA PHE A 42 -12.98 10.47 -1.41
C PHE A 42 -12.41 10.50 0.00
N GLU A 43 -12.71 9.48 0.76
CA GLU A 43 -12.19 9.29 2.12
C GLU A 43 -11.59 7.90 2.23
N TRP A 44 -10.49 7.79 2.97
CA TRP A 44 -9.86 6.51 3.28
C TRP A 44 -9.25 6.54 4.67
N ALA A 45 -9.18 5.39 5.29
CA ALA A 45 -8.51 5.21 6.57
C ALA A 45 -7.76 3.88 6.58
N VAL A 46 -6.60 3.87 7.23
CA VAL A 46 -5.77 2.68 7.48
C VAL A 46 -5.33 2.70 8.92
N GLN A 47 -5.49 1.59 9.60
CA GLN A 47 -4.93 1.38 10.92
C GLN A 47 -4.02 0.16 10.94
N SER A 48 -2.96 0.23 11.73
CA SER A 48 -1.91 -0.78 11.74
C SER A 48 -1.43 -1.05 13.14
N PHE A 49 -1.26 -2.33 13.47
CA PHE A 49 -0.59 -2.78 14.67
C PHE A 49 0.66 -3.54 14.26
N PHE A 50 1.79 -3.23 14.87
CA PHE A 50 3.03 -3.90 14.50
C PHE A 50 3.92 -4.20 15.70
N ALA A 51 4.67 -5.29 15.56
CA ALA A 51 5.67 -5.75 16.51
C ALA A 51 6.97 -6.07 15.78
N ASN A 52 8.09 -5.56 16.30
CA ASN A 52 9.42 -5.84 15.78
C ASN A 52 10.32 -6.33 16.91
N LEU A 53 11.04 -7.42 16.67
CA LEU A 53 12.06 -7.98 17.53
C LEU A 53 13.37 -8.05 16.75
N ASN A 54 14.41 -7.42 17.31
CA ASN A 54 15.78 -7.56 16.82
C ASN A 54 16.60 -8.18 17.95
N ALA A 55 17.34 -9.23 17.65
CA ALA A 55 18.23 -9.90 18.55
C ALA A 55 19.62 -10.04 17.91
N ASP A 56 20.63 -9.74 18.70
CA ASP A 56 22.04 -9.97 18.38
C ASP A 56 22.65 -10.82 19.49
N TYR A 57 23.22 -11.94 19.12
CA TYR A 57 23.94 -12.79 20.04
C TYR A 57 25.42 -12.83 19.69
N ALA A 58 26.22 -12.28 20.59
CA ALA A 58 27.70 -12.24 20.53
C ALA A 58 28.25 -11.57 19.26
N ASN A 59 27.52 -10.66 18.63
CA ASN A 59 27.84 -10.06 17.32
C ASN A 59 28.06 -11.09 16.19
N LYS A 60 27.52 -12.30 16.35
CA LYS A 60 27.66 -13.41 15.41
C LYS A 60 26.33 -13.79 14.75
N TYR A 61 25.30 -13.91 15.56
CA TYR A 61 23.99 -14.35 15.13
C TYR A 61 23.00 -13.20 15.25
N LEU A 62 22.47 -12.78 14.13
CA LEU A 62 21.52 -11.69 14.03
C LEU A 62 20.17 -12.27 13.68
N LEU A 63 19.12 -11.88 14.41
CA LEU A 63 17.74 -12.26 14.14
C LEU A 63 16.86 -11.03 14.14
N GLN A 64 16.03 -10.91 13.12
CA GLN A 64 15.00 -9.90 13.04
C GLN A 64 13.67 -10.57 12.74
N LEU A 65 12.66 -10.27 13.54
CA LEU A 65 11.28 -10.68 13.34
C LEU A 65 10.40 -9.45 13.27
N SER A 66 9.47 -9.43 12.32
CA SER A 66 8.45 -8.41 12.19
C SER A 66 7.09 -9.05 11.98
N LEU A 67 6.09 -8.52 12.66
CA LEU A 67 4.69 -8.87 12.47
C LEU A 67 3.89 -7.58 12.37
N ARG A 68 3.02 -7.48 11.35
CA ARG A 68 2.16 -6.32 11.13
C ARG A 68 0.76 -6.79 10.74
N THR A 69 -0.23 -6.15 11.33
CA THR A 69 -1.64 -6.34 10.96
C THR A 69 -2.21 -4.99 10.55
N ASP A 70 -2.64 -4.88 9.30
CA ASP A 70 -3.18 -3.66 8.71
C ASP A 70 -4.65 -3.83 8.40
N GLY A 71 -5.46 -2.86 8.79
CA GLY A 71 -6.86 -2.73 8.42
C GLY A 71 -7.07 -1.51 7.52
N ALA A 72 -7.79 -1.66 6.42
CA ALA A 72 -8.05 -0.57 5.49
C ALA A 72 -9.54 -0.46 5.12
N SER A 73 -10.04 0.78 5.02
CA SER A 73 -11.41 1.08 4.64
C SER A 73 -11.77 0.71 3.20
N ASN A 74 -10.76 0.41 2.36
CA ASN A 74 -10.94 -0.04 0.98
C ASN A 74 -11.57 -1.44 0.88
N PHE A 75 -11.59 -2.21 1.96
CA PHE A 75 -12.11 -3.57 1.99
C PHE A 75 -13.47 -3.66 2.66
N GLY A 76 -14.23 -4.71 2.37
CA GLY A 76 -15.45 -5.02 3.09
C GLY A 76 -15.16 -5.41 4.55
N SER A 77 -16.19 -5.32 5.41
CA SER A 77 -16.07 -5.61 6.85
C SER A 77 -15.44 -6.97 7.17
N ASP A 78 -15.69 -7.95 6.30
CA ASP A 78 -15.27 -9.35 6.52
C ASP A 78 -13.81 -9.62 6.16
N ALA A 79 -13.16 -8.69 5.44
CA ALA A 79 -11.80 -8.86 4.90
C ALA A 79 -10.91 -7.61 5.07
N ALA A 80 -11.29 -6.68 5.96
CA ALA A 80 -10.61 -5.41 6.15
C ALA A 80 -9.16 -5.57 6.64
N TYR A 81 -8.86 -6.64 7.39
CA TYR A 81 -7.56 -6.85 8.00
C TYR A 81 -6.71 -7.86 7.27
N GLY A 82 -5.43 -7.49 7.04
CA GLY A 82 -4.38 -8.38 6.55
C GLY A 82 -3.23 -8.47 7.54
N THR A 83 -2.74 -9.69 7.77
CA THR A 83 -1.56 -9.90 8.62
C THR A 83 -0.38 -10.31 7.74
N PHE A 84 0.75 -9.64 8.00
CA PHE A 84 2.01 -9.77 7.27
C PHE A 84 3.14 -10.01 8.27
N PHE A 85 4.15 -10.75 7.85
CA PHE A 85 5.28 -11.06 8.69
C PHE A 85 6.58 -11.05 7.89
N SER A 86 7.67 -10.84 8.59
CA SER A 86 9.00 -11.10 8.04
C SER A 86 9.92 -11.72 9.10
N VAL A 87 10.79 -12.59 8.63
CA VAL A 87 11.87 -13.17 9.40
C VAL A 87 13.16 -13.02 8.62
N SER A 88 14.20 -12.54 9.26
CA SER A 88 15.55 -12.53 8.68
C SER A 88 16.58 -12.98 9.70
N GLY A 89 17.55 -13.74 9.21
CA GLY A 89 18.70 -14.21 9.97
C GLY A 89 20.00 -13.78 9.31
N GLY A 90 21.00 -13.46 10.12
CA GLY A 90 22.36 -13.17 9.67
C GLY A 90 23.36 -13.92 10.54
N TRP A 91 24.39 -14.46 9.89
CA TRP A 91 25.49 -15.11 10.57
C TRP A 91 26.81 -14.51 10.11
N VAL A 92 27.57 -13.96 11.07
CA VAL A 92 28.90 -13.40 10.83
C VAL A 92 29.92 -14.52 11.02
N ALA A 93 30.29 -15.19 9.94
CA ALA A 93 31.18 -16.35 9.96
C ALA A 93 32.59 -16.00 10.45
N THR A 94 33.07 -14.81 10.12
CA THR A 94 34.41 -14.33 10.56
C THR A 94 34.50 -14.09 12.08
N ALA A 95 33.37 -13.92 12.77
CA ALA A 95 33.35 -13.81 14.22
C ALA A 95 33.50 -15.17 14.93
N GLU A 96 33.52 -16.29 14.19
CA GLU A 96 33.75 -17.62 14.74
C GLU A 96 35.20 -17.89 15.05
N LYS A 97 35.49 -18.54 16.17
CA LYS A 97 36.88 -18.85 16.62
C LYS A 97 37.63 -19.80 15.67
N TRP A 98 36.92 -20.61 14.93
CA TRP A 98 37.48 -21.57 13.97
C TRP A 98 37.70 -20.96 12.59
N PHE A 99 37.08 -19.79 12.27
CA PHE A 99 37.26 -19.14 10.98
C PHE A 99 38.62 -18.39 10.95
N LYS A 100 39.59 -18.93 10.25
CA LYS A 100 40.94 -18.36 10.12
C LYS A 100 41.39 -18.41 8.67
N VAL A 101 40.76 -17.58 7.84
CA VAL A 101 41.12 -17.46 6.41
C VAL A 101 41.80 -16.11 6.22
N PRO A 102 43.10 -16.09 5.92
CA PRO A 102 43.95 -14.87 5.96
C PRO A 102 43.57 -13.81 4.92
N CYS A 103 42.78 -14.16 3.90
CA CYS A 103 42.36 -13.24 2.84
C CYS A 103 40.90 -12.71 3.01
N ILE A 104 40.20 -13.08 4.10
CA ILE A 104 38.82 -12.69 4.32
C ILE A 104 38.71 -11.98 5.66
N ASP A 105 38.48 -10.65 5.62
CA ASP A 105 38.34 -9.86 6.82
C ASP A 105 36.91 -9.89 7.38
N TYR A 106 35.95 -9.99 6.49
CA TYR A 106 34.54 -10.03 6.88
C TYR A 106 33.73 -10.94 5.96
N LEU A 107 33.01 -11.87 6.56
CA LEU A 107 32.05 -12.74 5.87
C LEU A 107 30.78 -12.82 6.69
N LYS A 108 29.66 -12.36 6.11
CA LYS A 108 28.33 -12.49 6.67
C LYS A 108 27.42 -13.15 5.65
N VAL A 109 26.72 -14.19 6.09
CA VAL A 109 25.64 -14.81 5.33
C VAL A 109 24.32 -14.36 5.90
N ARG A 110 23.38 -13.99 5.05
CA ARG A 110 22.04 -13.55 5.46
C ARG A 110 20.97 -14.24 4.63
N ALA A 111 19.84 -14.50 5.29
CA ALA A 111 18.66 -15.01 4.64
C ALA A 111 17.43 -14.30 5.21
N SER A 112 16.43 -14.08 4.37
CA SER A 112 15.18 -13.46 4.76
C SER A 112 13.99 -14.08 4.04
N PHE A 113 12.86 -14.11 4.72
CA PHE A 113 11.58 -14.49 4.16
C PHE A 113 10.48 -13.62 4.75
N GLY A 114 9.54 -13.18 3.93
CA GLY A 114 8.45 -12.35 4.41
C GLY A 114 7.29 -12.24 3.45
N SER A 115 6.20 -11.69 3.95
CA SER A 115 5.01 -11.35 3.20
C SER A 115 4.72 -9.86 3.26
N VAL A 116 4.27 -9.30 2.13
CA VAL A 116 3.82 -7.91 2.00
C VAL A 116 2.42 -7.90 1.43
N GLY A 117 1.58 -7.01 1.95
CA GLY A 117 0.23 -6.79 1.46
C GLY A 117 0.13 -5.59 0.53
N SER A 118 -0.66 -5.73 -0.53
CA SER A 118 -1.07 -4.62 -1.38
C SER A 118 -2.58 -4.44 -1.31
N ARG A 119 -3.03 -3.20 -1.26
CA ARG A 119 -4.45 -2.84 -1.33
C ARG A 119 -4.80 -2.32 -2.73
N PRO A 120 -6.05 -2.49 -3.20
CA PRO A 120 -6.48 -1.92 -4.45
C PRO A 120 -6.44 -0.38 -4.40
N ASN A 121 -6.12 0.23 -5.54
CA ASN A 121 -6.10 1.69 -5.66
C ASN A 121 -7.51 2.30 -5.63
N SER A 122 -8.54 1.52 -5.95
CA SER A 122 -9.94 1.93 -5.83
C SER A 122 -10.33 2.07 -4.36
N LEU A 123 -11.09 3.09 -4.02
CA LEU A 123 -11.52 3.37 -2.65
C LEU A 123 -12.77 2.58 -2.24
N TYR A 124 -13.55 2.13 -3.21
CA TYR A 124 -14.83 1.44 -2.97
C TYR A 124 -14.96 0.14 -3.76
N PRO A 125 -13.91 -0.72 -3.86
CA PRO A 125 -13.93 -1.90 -4.71
C PRO A 125 -14.87 -3.01 -4.19
N GLN A 126 -15.30 -2.94 -2.93
CA GLN A 126 -16.21 -3.89 -2.29
C GLN A 126 -17.68 -3.65 -2.62
N TYR A 127 -18.03 -2.45 -3.08
CA TYR A 127 -19.43 -2.09 -3.35
C TYR A 127 -19.86 -2.40 -4.80
N GLY A 128 -21.13 -2.76 -4.98
CA GLY A 128 -21.76 -2.74 -6.29
C GLY A 128 -22.15 -1.31 -6.66
N LEU A 129 -21.70 -0.86 -7.83
CA LEU A 129 -21.96 0.48 -8.30
C LEU A 129 -22.82 0.45 -9.56
N TYR A 130 -23.69 1.42 -9.69
CA TYR A 130 -24.52 1.64 -10.88
C TYR A 130 -24.14 2.97 -11.55
N SER A 131 -24.07 2.96 -12.87
CA SER A 131 -24.02 4.19 -13.67
C SER A 131 -25.43 4.60 -14.03
N LEU A 132 -25.80 5.84 -13.70
CA LEU A 132 -27.09 6.44 -14.01
C LEU A 132 -27.06 7.26 -15.31
N ARG A 133 -25.97 7.17 -16.08
CA ARG A 133 -25.77 7.89 -17.34
C ARG A 133 -26.27 7.10 -18.57
N ALA A 134 -26.81 5.91 -18.35
CA ALA A 134 -27.36 5.10 -19.42
C ALA A 134 -28.76 5.63 -19.81
N SER A 135 -29.07 5.54 -21.10
CA SER A 135 -30.42 5.78 -21.61
C SER A 135 -30.79 4.71 -22.63
N TYR A 136 -32.06 4.33 -22.66
CA TYR A 136 -32.62 3.47 -23.68
C TYR A 136 -33.87 4.13 -24.23
N ASN A 137 -33.91 4.35 -25.53
CA ASN A 137 -35.00 5.02 -26.22
C ASN A 137 -35.38 6.38 -25.53
N GLU A 138 -34.35 7.21 -25.27
CA GLU A 138 -34.44 8.51 -24.59
C GLU A 138 -34.94 8.47 -23.12
N VAL A 139 -35.17 7.28 -22.58
CA VAL A 139 -35.54 7.10 -21.15
C VAL A 139 -34.29 6.88 -20.33
N PRO A 140 -34.05 7.67 -19.28
CA PRO A 140 -32.95 7.45 -18.36
C PRO A 140 -32.99 6.07 -17.73
N GLY A 141 -31.84 5.40 -17.64
CA GLY A 141 -31.68 4.07 -17.08
C GLY A 141 -30.45 3.92 -16.21
N ALA A 142 -30.35 2.81 -15.52
CA ALA A 142 -29.20 2.44 -14.71
C ALA A 142 -28.59 1.16 -15.22
N VAL A 143 -27.27 1.13 -15.37
CA VAL A 143 -26.50 -0.08 -15.69
C VAL A 143 -25.52 -0.40 -14.59
N ILE A 144 -25.21 -1.66 -14.40
CA ILE A 144 -24.20 -2.11 -13.45
C ILE A 144 -22.83 -1.64 -13.95
N ALA A 145 -22.17 -0.78 -13.18
CA ALA A 145 -20.83 -0.30 -13.46
C ALA A 145 -19.76 -1.17 -12.76
N GLN A 146 -20.10 -1.75 -11.59
CA GLN A 146 -19.21 -2.59 -10.81
C GLN A 146 -20.01 -3.61 -10.02
N LEU A 147 -19.58 -4.87 -10.03
CA LEU A 147 -20.15 -5.92 -9.19
C LEU A 147 -19.62 -5.81 -7.76
N ALA A 148 -20.50 -6.04 -6.78
CA ALA A 148 -20.09 -6.10 -5.38
C ALA A 148 -19.21 -7.30 -5.10
N ASN A 149 -18.12 -7.10 -4.35
CA ASN A 149 -17.27 -8.18 -3.85
C ASN A 149 -16.93 -7.96 -2.36
N LYS A 150 -17.79 -8.44 -1.48
CA LYS A 150 -17.60 -8.35 -0.02
C LYS A 150 -16.42 -9.17 0.50
N LYS A 151 -15.93 -10.14 -0.28
CA LYS A 151 -14.80 -11.01 0.06
C LYS A 151 -13.48 -10.51 -0.50
N LEU A 152 -13.46 -9.30 -1.07
CA LEU A 152 -12.22 -8.71 -1.54
C LEU A 152 -11.27 -8.53 -0.36
N THR A 153 -10.07 -9.09 -0.48
CA THR A 153 -9.04 -9.09 0.56
C THR A 153 -7.71 -8.60 0.00
N TRP A 154 -6.74 -8.46 0.88
CA TRP A 154 -5.38 -8.06 0.57
C TRP A 154 -4.72 -9.01 -0.43
N GLU A 155 -4.08 -8.46 -1.43
CA GLU A 155 -3.14 -9.18 -2.26
C GLU A 155 -1.86 -9.43 -1.46
N LYS A 156 -1.42 -10.69 -1.39
CA LYS A 156 -0.23 -11.08 -0.62
C LYS A 156 0.89 -11.51 -1.55
N SER A 157 2.02 -10.82 -1.43
CA SER A 157 3.26 -11.19 -2.10
C SER A 157 4.25 -11.75 -1.08
N TYR A 158 4.93 -12.83 -1.45
CA TYR A 158 5.97 -13.46 -0.64
C TYR A 158 7.32 -13.23 -1.27
N THR A 159 8.29 -12.83 -0.45
CA THR A 159 9.65 -12.55 -0.89
C THR A 159 10.64 -13.36 -0.09
N THR A 160 11.57 -14.02 -0.79
CA THR A 160 12.71 -14.72 -0.20
C THR A 160 13.99 -14.05 -0.67
N GLY A 161 14.87 -13.74 0.25
CA GLY A 161 16.19 -13.16 -0.04
C GLY A 161 17.32 -13.97 0.60
N VAL A 162 18.40 -14.16 -0.14
CA VAL A 162 19.67 -14.72 0.37
C VAL A 162 20.78 -13.80 -0.07
N GLY A 163 21.74 -13.54 0.80
CA GLY A 163 22.87 -12.65 0.50
C GLY A 163 24.12 -13.04 1.26
N ILE A 164 25.25 -12.66 0.68
CA ILE A 164 26.58 -12.80 1.27
C ILE A 164 27.23 -11.43 1.21
N ASP A 165 27.73 -10.96 2.34
CA ASP A 165 28.50 -9.74 2.46
C ASP A 165 29.98 -10.18 2.72
N LEU A 166 30.87 -9.83 1.80
CA LEU A 166 32.26 -10.29 1.80
C LEU A 166 33.21 -9.10 1.65
N ASN A 167 34.23 -9.05 2.52
CA ASN A 167 35.33 -8.12 2.41
C ASN A 167 36.64 -8.91 2.38
N MET A 168 37.45 -8.66 1.36
CA MET A 168 38.71 -9.35 1.09
C MET A 168 39.81 -8.34 0.78
N PHE A 169 41.06 -8.70 1.12
CA PHE A 169 42.30 -8.06 0.67
C PHE A 169 43.08 -8.91 -0.30
#